data_2b354dab9b7dbb245f2570f509370d07
#
_entry.id   2b354dab9b7dbb245f2570f509370d07
#
_cell.length_a   1.000
_cell.length_b   1.000
_cell.length_c   1.000
_cell.angle_alpha   90.00
_cell.angle_beta   90.00
_cell.angle_gamma   90.00
#
_symmetry.space_group_name_H-M   'P 1'
#
loop_
_entity.id
_entity.type
_entity.pdbx_description
1 polymer ?
#
loop_
_entity_poly.entity_id
_entity_poly.type
_entity_poly.pdbx_seq_one_letter_code
_entity_poly.pdbx_strand_id
1 'polypeptide(L)'
;MKFLPLQHEALDDPGIDFAEIKAHFFSDRPRCPVYSKAISSRHFDAAGTGTCQILVRGRYNDILKAGEHYIPLDPDMSDAYEAIERFADPAERRRIADSSYALVHDEHTYNHRSGTLYTMLTSE
;
A
#
# COMPACT_ATOMS: atom_id res chain seq x y z
N MET A 1 2.78 -6.08 -34.21
CA MET A 1 2.03 -5.42 -33.14
C MET A 1 1.81 -3.97 -33.53
N LYS A 2 0.62 -3.64 -34.06
CA LYS A 2 0.32 -2.26 -34.45
C LYS A 2 -0.10 -1.51 -33.21
N PHE A 3 0.70 -0.57 -32.75
CA PHE A 3 0.28 0.45 -31.82
C PHE A 3 -0.72 1.35 -32.55
N LEU A 4 -1.99 1.23 -32.23
CA LEU A 4 -2.96 2.27 -32.55
C LEU A 4 -2.56 3.50 -31.73
N PRO A 5 -2.39 4.69 -32.36
CA PRO A 5 -2.17 5.91 -31.60
C PRO A 5 -3.40 6.08 -30.70
N LEU A 6 -3.15 6.20 -29.39
CA LEU A 6 -4.13 6.68 -28.43
C LEU A 6 -4.59 8.04 -28.95
N GLN A 7 -5.79 8.11 -29.48
CA GLN A 7 -6.39 9.38 -29.85
C GLN A 7 -6.65 10.10 -28.54
N HIS A 8 -5.88 11.14 -28.28
CA HIS A 8 -6.04 12.03 -27.12
C HIS A 8 -7.47 12.58 -26.97
N GLU A 9 -8.20 12.61 -28.06
CA GLU A 9 -9.59 13.06 -28.12
C GLU A 9 -10.56 12.21 -27.29
N ALA A 10 -10.26 10.93 -27.07
CA ALA A 10 -11.15 10.05 -26.28
C ALA A 10 -11.05 10.27 -24.76
N LEU A 11 -9.98 10.92 -24.28
CA LEU A 11 -9.79 11.16 -22.84
C LEU A 11 -10.51 12.43 -22.35
N ASP A 12 -10.88 13.31 -23.28
CA ASP A 12 -11.54 14.58 -22.97
C ASP A 12 -13.06 14.56 -23.26
N ASP A 13 -13.62 13.40 -23.63
CA ASP A 13 -15.06 13.25 -23.84
C ASP A 13 -15.76 12.92 -22.52
N PRO A 14 -16.50 13.89 -21.93
CA PRO A 14 -17.21 13.67 -20.66
C PRO A 14 -18.37 12.67 -20.78
N GLY A 15 -18.69 12.21 -21.99
CA GLY A 15 -19.75 11.25 -22.25
C GLY A 15 -19.30 9.78 -22.28
N ILE A 16 -17.99 9.52 -22.22
CA ILE A 16 -17.49 8.13 -22.22
C ILE A 16 -17.68 7.50 -20.85
N ASP A 17 -18.48 6.44 -20.79
CA ASP A 17 -18.68 5.67 -19.59
C ASP A 17 -17.41 4.80 -19.30
N PHE A 18 -16.99 4.79 -18.03
CA PHE A 18 -15.89 3.92 -17.57
C PHE A 18 -16.11 2.44 -17.92
N ALA A 19 -17.36 1.97 -17.93
CA ALA A 19 -17.70 0.61 -18.30
C ALA A 19 -17.34 0.31 -19.76
N GLU A 20 -17.50 1.26 -20.67
CA GLU A 20 -17.14 1.12 -22.09
C GLU A 20 -15.63 1.07 -22.27
N ILE A 21 -14.88 1.94 -21.60
CA ILE A 21 -13.41 1.94 -21.60
C ILE A 21 -12.91 0.59 -21.09
N LYS A 22 -13.46 0.13 -19.96
CA LYS A 22 -13.08 -1.15 -19.37
C LYS A 22 -13.38 -2.32 -20.30
N ALA A 23 -14.55 -2.36 -20.92
CA ALA A 23 -14.93 -3.41 -21.85
C ALA A 23 -14.04 -3.42 -23.09
N HIS A 24 -13.68 -2.25 -23.60
CA HIS A 24 -12.88 -2.13 -24.83
C HIS A 24 -11.41 -2.50 -24.63
N PHE A 25 -10.79 -2.05 -23.54
CA PHE A 25 -9.34 -2.19 -23.34
C PHE A 25 -8.94 -3.31 -22.37
N PHE A 26 -9.86 -3.78 -21.53
CA PHE A 26 -9.54 -4.70 -20.44
C PHE A 26 -10.45 -5.94 -20.37
N SER A 27 -11.32 -6.16 -21.38
CA SER A 27 -12.24 -7.31 -21.40
C SER A 27 -11.52 -8.65 -21.31
N ASP A 28 -10.37 -8.78 -21.95
CA ASP A 28 -9.62 -10.02 -22.06
C ASP A 28 -8.54 -10.19 -20.99
N ARG A 29 -8.46 -9.23 -20.05
CA ARG A 29 -7.49 -9.32 -18.96
C ARG A 29 -8.15 -9.94 -17.73
N PRO A 30 -7.71 -11.13 -17.31
CA PRO A 30 -8.19 -11.70 -16.07
C PRO A 30 -7.86 -10.75 -14.91
N ARG A 31 -8.82 -10.53 -14.03
CA ARG A 31 -8.54 -9.83 -12.78
C ARG A 31 -7.46 -10.60 -12.03
N CYS A 32 -6.43 -9.90 -11.58
CA CYS A 32 -5.46 -10.51 -10.68
C CYS A 32 -6.23 -10.99 -9.43
N PRO A 33 -6.24 -12.29 -9.14
CA PRO A 33 -6.99 -12.82 -8.00
C PRO A 33 -6.38 -12.45 -6.66
N VAL A 34 -5.17 -11.90 -6.67
CA VAL A 34 -4.43 -11.54 -5.47
C VAL A 34 -4.41 -10.02 -5.31
N TYR A 35 -5.25 -9.50 -4.44
CA TYR A 35 -5.17 -8.13 -3.96
C TYR A 35 -4.07 -8.05 -2.89
N SER A 36 -2.81 -8.05 -3.30
CA SER A 36 -1.74 -7.74 -2.38
C SER A 36 -1.54 -6.23 -2.37
N LYS A 37 -1.66 -5.62 -1.20
CA LYS A 37 -1.22 -4.24 -1.02
C LYS A 37 0.30 -4.24 -0.98
N ALA A 38 0.93 -3.43 -1.83
CA ALA A 38 2.36 -3.22 -1.81
C ALA A 38 2.72 -2.13 -0.79
N ILE A 39 3.86 -2.32 -0.12
CA ILE A 39 4.42 -1.27 0.70
C ILE A 39 5.02 -0.18 -0.20
N SER A 40 4.91 1.09 0.20
CA SER A 40 5.51 2.22 -0.49
C SER A 40 6.37 3.04 0.46
N SER A 41 7.17 3.97 -0.07
CA SER A 41 7.95 4.90 0.74
C SER A 41 7.11 5.66 1.77
N ARG A 42 5.87 6.01 1.43
CA ARG A 42 4.96 6.73 2.34
C ARG A 42 4.64 5.96 3.62
N HIS A 43 4.56 4.62 3.55
CA HIS A 43 4.36 3.81 4.75
C HIS A 43 5.59 3.86 5.67
N PHE A 44 6.79 3.83 5.08
CA PHE A 44 8.04 3.96 5.83
C PHE A 44 8.23 5.36 6.41
N ASP A 45 7.89 6.40 5.65
CA ASP A 45 7.96 7.79 6.12
C ASP A 45 7.02 8.02 7.30
N ALA A 46 5.78 7.54 7.22
CA ALA A 46 4.81 7.63 8.31
C ALA A 46 5.28 6.86 9.55
N ALA A 47 5.73 5.62 9.39
CA ALA A 47 6.24 4.82 10.50
C ALA A 47 7.51 5.43 11.10
N GLY A 48 8.46 5.88 10.26
CA GLY A 48 9.72 6.52 10.69
C GLY A 48 9.55 7.85 11.40
N THR A 49 8.40 8.51 11.24
CA THR A 49 8.01 9.72 11.97
C THR A 49 7.11 9.44 13.18
N GLY A 50 6.92 8.19 13.56
CA GLY A 50 6.09 7.79 14.70
C GLY A 50 4.58 8.03 14.48
N THR A 51 4.13 7.97 13.23
CA THR A 51 2.73 8.15 12.87
C THR A 51 2.00 6.82 12.90
N CYS A 52 0.92 6.72 13.69
CA CYS A 52 0.01 5.58 13.64
C CYS A 52 -0.81 5.61 12.35
N GLN A 53 -0.78 4.53 11.60
CA GLN A 53 -1.45 4.40 10.31
C GLN A 53 -2.71 3.54 10.44
N ILE A 54 -3.79 3.93 9.75
CA ILE A 54 -4.95 3.08 9.47
C ILE A 54 -4.82 2.65 8.02
N LEU A 55 -4.71 1.36 7.76
CA LEU A 55 -4.49 0.84 6.41
C LEU A 55 -5.47 -0.30 6.09
N VAL A 56 -5.90 -0.36 4.85
CA VAL A 56 -6.71 -1.49 4.37
C VAL A 56 -5.90 -2.78 4.49
N ARG A 57 -6.49 -3.86 5.01
CA ARG A 57 -5.84 -5.16 5.18
C ARG A 57 -5.13 -5.60 3.90
N GLY A 58 -3.90 -6.06 4.03
CA GLY A 58 -3.09 -6.50 2.90
C GLY A 58 -1.74 -7.04 3.35
N ARG A 59 -0.97 -7.53 2.40
CA ARG A 59 0.34 -8.16 2.70
C ARG A 59 1.44 -7.14 2.98
N TYR A 60 1.42 -5.98 2.33
CA TYR A 60 2.48 -4.96 2.48
C TYR A 60 3.89 -5.55 2.42
N ASN A 61 4.11 -6.45 1.45
CA ASN A 61 5.37 -7.20 1.26
C ASN A 61 5.78 -8.05 2.49
N ASP A 62 4.79 -8.43 3.32
CA ASP A 62 4.97 -9.14 4.60
C ASP A 62 5.82 -8.39 5.64
N ILE A 63 6.02 -7.09 5.43
CA ILE A 63 6.76 -6.19 6.34
C ILE A 63 5.83 -5.64 7.42
N LEU A 64 4.69 -5.05 7.03
CA LEU A 64 3.73 -4.51 7.98
C LEU A 64 2.69 -5.56 8.36
N LYS A 65 2.49 -5.75 9.66
CA LYS A 65 1.51 -6.70 10.23
C LYS A 65 0.33 -5.96 10.81
N ALA A 66 -0.88 -6.44 10.45
CA ALA A 66 -2.14 -5.89 10.94
C ALA A 66 -2.25 -6.00 12.47
N GLY A 67 -2.66 -4.94 13.12
CA GLY A 67 -2.81 -4.89 14.58
C GLY A 67 -1.51 -4.73 15.37
N GLU A 68 -0.36 -4.88 14.72
CA GLU A 68 0.96 -4.69 15.31
C GLU A 68 1.61 -3.38 14.83
N HIS A 69 1.65 -3.18 13.50
CA HIS A 69 2.31 -2.03 12.87
C HIS A 69 1.33 -1.02 12.26
N TYR A 70 0.07 -1.37 12.15
CA TYR A 70 -1.00 -0.48 11.69
C TYR A 70 -2.36 -0.95 12.22
N ILE A 71 -3.33 -0.05 12.32
CA ILE A 71 -4.73 -0.38 12.59
C ILE A 71 -5.33 -0.88 11.27
N PRO A 72 -5.78 -2.14 11.21
CA PRO A 72 -6.35 -2.69 9.99
C PRO A 72 -7.77 -2.16 9.74
N LEU A 73 -8.09 -1.99 8.46
CA LEU A 73 -9.40 -1.63 7.96
C LEU A 73 -9.79 -2.64 6.88
N ASP A 74 -11.00 -3.17 6.95
CA ASP A 74 -11.48 -4.11 5.94
C ASP A 74 -11.75 -3.41 4.60
N PRO A 75 -11.56 -4.09 3.45
CA PRO A 75 -11.71 -3.47 2.14
C PRO A 75 -13.11 -2.90 1.85
N ASP A 76 -14.13 -3.43 2.50
CA ASP A 76 -15.52 -2.98 2.41
C ASP A 76 -15.88 -1.90 3.45
N MET A 77 -14.90 -1.48 4.27
CA MET A 77 -15.05 -0.47 5.33
C MET A 77 -16.05 -0.86 6.44
N SER A 78 -16.42 -2.14 6.56
CA SER A 78 -17.40 -2.61 7.54
C SER A 78 -16.96 -2.40 8.99
N ASP A 79 -15.64 -2.37 9.24
CA ASP A 79 -15.02 -2.16 10.55
C ASP A 79 -14.49 -0.71 10.75
N ALA A 80 -14.93 0.25 9.94
CA ALA A 80 -14.42 1.61 9.99
C ALA A 80 -14.61 2.30 11.35
N TYR A 81 -15.76 2.10 12.00
CA TYR A 81 -16.00 2.64 13.35
C TYR A 81 -15.06 2.06 14.38
N GLU A 82 -14.84 0.75 14.37
CA GLU A 82 -13.88 0.08 15.27
C GLU A 82 -12.45 0.62 15.04
N ALA A 83 -12.04 0.77 13.79
CA ALA A 83 -10.73 1.33 13.45
C ALA A 83 -10.56 2.77 13.98
N ILE A 84 -11.60 3.60 13.91
CA ILE A 84 -11.61 4.95 14.47
C ILE A 84 -11.54 4.93 16.00
N GLU A 85 -12.31 4.06 16.66
CA GLU A 85 -12.27 3.91 18.12
C GLU A 85 -10.88 3.48 18.60
N ARG A 86 -10.27 2.51 17.94
CA ARG A 86 -8.89 2.08 18.24
C ARG A 86 -7.89 3.21 18.02
N PHE A 87 -8.07 4.01 16.98
CA PHE A 87 -7.21 5.18 16.74
C PHE A 87 -7.44 6.29 17.77
N ALA A 88 -8.66 6.45 18.27
CA ALA A 88 -9.00 7.43 19.31
C ALA A 88 -8.37 7.09 20.66
N ASP A 89 -8.12 5.80 20.95
CA ASP A 89 -7.42 5.36 22.16
C ASP A 89 -5.93 5.76 22.09
N PRO A 90 -5.46 6.66 22.98
CA PRO A 90 -4.08 7.13 22.96
C PRO A 90 -3.05 6.02 23.25
N ALA A 91 -3.41 5.03 24.06
CA ALA A 91 -2.50 3.94 24.42
C ALA A 91 -2.31 2.98 23.25
N GLU A 92 -3.41 2.59 22.60
CA GLU A 92 -3.36 1.73 21.41
C GLU A 92 -2.64 2.43 20.25
N ARG A 93 -2.99 3.69 19.98
CA ARG A 93 -2.33 4.49 18.94
C ARG A 93 -0.83 4.59 19.16
N ARG A 94 -0.38 4.86 20.41
CA ARG A 94 1.05 4.93 20.73
C ARG A 94 1.72 3.58 20.56
N ARG A 95 1.13 2.51 21.06
CA ARG A 95 1.66 1.15 20.93
C ARG A 95 1.95 0.78 19.47
N ILE A 96 0.98 1.05 18.58
CA ILE A 96 1.13 0.75 17.14
C ILE A 96 2.17 1.66 16.49
N ALA A 97 2.18 2.95 16.81
CA ALA A 97 3.17 3.90 16.30
C ALA A 97 4.60 3.51 16.73
N ASP A 98 4.80 3.19 18.00
CA ASP A 98 6.10 2.79 18.54
C ASP A 98 6.57 1.46 17.92
N SER A 99 5.67 0.48 17.74
CA SER A 99 5.99 -0.80 17.09
C SER A 99 6.39 -0.62 15.62
N SER A 100 5.66 0.18 14.86
CA SER A 100 5.99 0.45 13.46
C SER A 100 7.27 1.29 13.31
N TYR A 101 7.51 2.24 14.22
CA TYR A 101 8.74 3.01 14.27
C TYR A 101 9.96 2.11 14.52
N ALA A 102 9.89 1.24 15.53
CA ALA A 102 10.96 0.29 15.83
C ALA A 102 11.29 -0.60 14.62
N LEU A 103 10.27 -1.19 13.98
CA LEU A 103 10.45 -2.00 12.78
C LEU A 103 11.23 -1.27 11.68
N VAL A 104 10.83 -0.03 11.37
CA VAL A 104 11.48 0.74 10.31
C VAL A 104 12.90 1.14 10.68
N HIS A 105 13.11 1.57 11.92
CA HIS A 105 14.41 2.01 12.40
C HIS A 105 15.41 0.86 12.47
N ASP A 106 14.98 -0.31 12.93
CA ASP A 106 15.86 -1.44 13.18
C ASP A 106 16.16 -2.29 11.94
N GLU A 107 15.26 -2.30 10.93
CA GLU A 107 15.38 -3.24 9.80
C GLU A 107 15.22 -2.60 8.41
N HIS A 108 14.64 -1.39 8.31
CA HIS A 108 14.20 -0.87 7.01
C HIS A 108 14.66 0.57 6.69
N THR A 109 15.72 1.04 7.32
CA THR A 109 16.34 2.32 6.92
C THR A 109 17.02 2.23 5.55
N TYR A 110 17.35 3.37 4.96
CA TYR A 110 18.13 3.41 3.72
C TYR A 110 19.48 2.68 3.85
N ASN A 111 20.12 2.74 5.02
CA ASN A 111 21.38 2.03 5.27
C ASN A 111 21.20 0.51 5.16
N HIS A 112 20.13 -0.06 5.73
CA HIS A 112 19.82 -1.49 5.61
C HIS A 112 19.59 -1.88 4.16
N ARG A 113 18.81 -1.08 3.41
CA ARG A 113 18.52 -1.37 2.01
C ARG A 113 19.74 -1.23 1.11
N SER A 114 20.57 -0.23 1.34
CA SER A 114 21.84 -0.05 0.62
C SER A 114 22.80 -1.21 0.88
N GLY A 115 22.87 -1.67 2.13
CA GLY A 115 23.66 -2.85 2.50
C GLY A 115 23.16 -4.12 1.80
N THR A 116 21.86 -4.35 1.78
CA THR A 116 21.26 -5.48 1.05
C THR A 116 21.58 -5.42 -0.44
N LEU A 117 21.42 -4.26 -1.06
CA LEU A 117 21.73 -4.06 -2.48
C LEU A 117 23.22 -4.30 -2.76
N TYR A 118 24.10 -3.77 -1.93
CA TYR A 118 25.53 -3.98 -2.05
C TYR A 118 25.88 -5.48 -1.98
N THR A 119 25.30 -6.19 -1.02
CA THR A 119 25.52 -7.64 -0.89
C THR A 119 25.05 -8.39 -2.13
N MET A 120 23.86 -8.06 -2.68
CA MET A 120 23.35 -8.69 -3.89
C MET A 120 24.23 -8.45 -5.13
N LEU A 121 24.88 -7.27 -5.20
CA LEU A 121 25.72 -6.91 -6.34
C LEU A 121 27.16 -7.48 -6.23
N THR A 122 27.60 -7.85 -5.03
CA THR A 122 28.97 -8.32 -4.77
C THR A 122 29.07 -9.81 -4.43
N SER A 123 27.94 -10.50 -4.20
CA SER A 123 27.92 -11.96 -4.05
C SER A 123 27.97 -12.61 -5.44
N GLU A 124 29.13 -13.19 -5.75
CA GLU A 124 29.33 -14.10 -6.88
C GLU A 124 28.75 -15.49 -6.60
#